data_6b990a80383f626097ddd3616095ba2c
#
_entry.id   6b990a80383f626097ddd3616095ba2c
#
_cell.length_a   1.000
_cell.length_b   1.000
_cell.length_c   1.000
_cell.angle_alpha   90.00
_cell.angle_beta   90.00
_cell.angle_gamma   90.00
#
_symmetry.space_group_name_H-M   'P 1'
#
loop_
_entity.id
_entity.type
_entity.pdbx_description
1 polymer ?
#
loop_
_entity_poly.entity_id
_entity_poly.type
_entity_poly.pdbx_seq_one_letter_code
_entity_poly.pdbx_strand_id
1 'polypeptide(L)'
;GFSGFASATLQWDTRDDEVVPRRGYYQEWSYESARNSLLGLFFEQIDFSRITLTNVYYIPLGSRWNFSHRTVLEVLRGSVPLYAYGEIGGSRRVKGLGGNGSLRGFDTQRFTDDVRFFSNAELRYQIYEMRLFRQHIEWQGMAFFDGGRVWADLEQIGLSGMHGSGGGGVRILWDA
;
A
#
# COMPACT_ATOMS: atom_id res chain seq x y z
N GLY A 1 11.59 13.37 -22.28
CA GLY A 1 10.33 14.14 -22.36
C GLY A 1 9.89 14.58 -20.98
N PHE A 2 9.45 15.83 -20.84
CA PHE A 2 8.84 16.31 -19.58
C PHE A 2 7.38 15.93 -19.59
N SER A 3 6.98 15.02 -18.73
CA SER A 3 5.58 14.81 -18.39
C SER A 3 5.31 15.55 -17.08
N GLY A 4 4.44 16.56 -17.12
CA GLY A 4 3.93 17.21 -15.91
C GLY A 4 2.78 16.39 -15.34
N PHE A 5 2.75 16.19 -14.03
CA PHE A 5 1.59 15.65 -13.34
C PHE A 5 1.15 16.60 -12.23
N ALA A 6 -0.16 16.64 -11.99
CA ALA A 6 -0.76 17.31 -10.84
C ALA A 6 -1.26 16.23 -9.88
N SER A 7 -1.02 16.41 -8.59
CA SER A 7 -1.52 15.51 -7.57
C SER A 7 -2.18 16.29 -6.43
N ALA A 8 -3.22 15.71 -5.86
CA ALA A 8 -3.88 16.18 -4.66
C ALA A 8 -4.09 14.99 -3.72
N THR A 9 -3.75 15.16 -2.45
CA THR A 9 -3.87 14.09 -1.46
C THR A 9 -4.52 14.63 -0.20
N LEU A 10 -5.56 13.95 0.27
CA LEU A 10 -6.20 14.19 1.54
C LEU A 10 -5.86 13.05 2.50
N GLN A 11 -5.34 13.40 3.68
CA GLN A 11 -4.92 12.42 4.67
C GLN A 11 -5.62 12.69 6.01
N TRP A 12 -6.02 11.62 6.68
CA TRP A 12 -6.50 11.64 8.04
C TRP A 12 -5.74 10.63 8.87
N ASP A 13 -4.97 11.10 9.83
CA ASP A 13 -4.08 10.28 10.64
C ASP A 13 -4.38 10.48 12.13
N THR A 14 -4.72 9.39 12.80
CA THR A 14 -4.99 9.34 14.25
C THR A 14 -4.10 8.32 14.96
N ARG A 15 -3.06 7.84 14.28
CA ARG A 15 -2.13 6.87 14.85
C ARG A 15 -1.39 7.47 16.04
N ASP A 16 -1.15 6.63 17.03
CA ASP A 16 -0.38 7.00 18.22
C ASP A 16 1.13 7.16 17.94
N ASP A 17 1.64 6.52 16.91
CA ASP A 17 3.02 6.61 16.45
C ASP A 17 3.08 6.43 14.92
N GLU A 18 3.99 7.15 14.24
CA GLU A 18 4.12 7.06 12.78
C GLU A 18 4.93 5.84 12.32
N VAL A 19 5.88 5.40 13.12
CA VAL A 19 6.85 4.33 12.77
C VAL A 19 6.36 2.98 13.24
N VAL A 20 5.89 2.90 14.50
CA VAL A 20 5.45 1.67 15.15
C VAL A 20 4.04 1.83 15.74
N PRO A 21 3.04 2.12 14.94
CA PRO A 21 1.70 2.36 15.44
C PRO A 21 1.11 1.11 16.09
N ARG A 22 0.49 1.32 17.26
CA ARG A 22 -0.24 0.29 18.01
C ARG A 22 -1.74 0.56 18.06
N ARG A 23 -2.15 1.83 17.86
CA ARG A 23 -3.54 2.27 17.92
C ARG A 23 -3.81 3.34 16.87
N GLY A 24 -5.07 3.42 16.45
CA GLY A 24 -5.54 4.46 15.56
C GLY A 24 -5.71 3.99 14.13
N TYR A 25 -5.97 4.92 13.27
CA TYR A 25 -6.13 4.64 11.85
C TYR A 25 -5.48 5.72 10.99
N TYR A 26 -5.13 5.34 9.79
CA TYR A 26 -4.68 6.21 8.73
C TYR A 26 -5.57 6.01 7.51
N GLN A 27 -6.06 7.10 6.94
CA GLN A 27 -6.85 7.11 5.72
C GLN A 27 -6.24 8.12 4.75
N GLU A 28 -6.12 7.71 3.50
CA GLU A 28 -5.61 8.55 2.44
C GLU A 28 -6.46 8.41 1.18
N TRP A 29 -6.76 9.55 0.58
CA TRP A 29 -7.39 9.68 -0.73
C TRP A 29 -6.46 10.48 -1.60
N SER A 30 -5.91 9.87 -2.61
CA SER A 30 -4.97 10.50 -3.53
C SER A 30 -5.53 10.50 -4.95
N TYR A 31 -5.41 11.64 -5.62
CA TYR A 31 -5.71 11.80 -7.03
C TYR A 31 -4.47 12.32 -7.73
N GLU A 32 -4.09 11.66 -8.82
CA GLU A 32 -3.00 12.09 -9.71
C GLU A 32 -3.55 12.19 -11.14
N SER A 33 -3.16 13.23 -11.85
CA SER A 33 -3.48 13.40 -13.27
C SER A 33 -2.24 13.83 -14.03
N ALA A 34 -1.93 13.15 -15.11
CA ALA A 34 -0.85 13.51 -16.03
C ALA A 34 -1.44 13.84 -17.39
N ARG A 35 -1.17 15.05 -17.88
CA ARG A 35 -1.55 15.51 -19.21
C ARG A 35 -0.33 16.05 -19.94
N ASN A 36 -0.18 15.64 -21.17
CA ASN A 36 0.82 16.17 -22.08
C ASN A 36 0.15 16.98 -23.19
N SER A 37 -0.40 18.16 -22.85
CA SER A 37 -1.17 18.97 -23.79
C SER A 37 -0.35 19.82 -24.78
N LEU A 38 0.89 20.17 -24.42
CA LEU A 38 1.73 21.07 -25.23
C LEU A 38 2.76 20.35 -26.11
N LEU A 39 3.13 19.12 -25.80
CA LEU A 39 4.11 18.32 -26.55
C LEU A 39 3.46 17.16 -27.32
N GLY A 40 2.14 16.99 -27.27
CA GLY A 40 1.41 15.95 -27.97
C GLY A 40 1.46 16.00 -29.49
N LEU A 41 2.02 17.07 -30.08
CA LEU A 41 2.30 17.16 -31.52
C LEU A 41 3.53 16.32 -31.94
N PHE A 42 4.37 15.91 -30.99
CA PHE A 42 5.65 15.22 -31.27
C PHE A 42 5.86 13.93 -30.47
N PHE A 43 5.00 13.62 -29.49
CA PHE A 43 5.11 12.46 -28.63
C PHE A 43 3.74 11.83 -28.38
N GLU A 44 3.73 10.56 -28.00
CA GLU A 44 2.52 9.85 -27.57
C GLU A 44 1.71 10.67 -26.55
N GLN A 45 0.42 10.86 -26.78
CA GLN A 45 -0.43 11.63 -25.86
C GLN A 45 -0.58 10.86 -24.56
N ILE A 46 0.04 11.36 -23.50
CA ILE A 46 -0.17 10.88 -22.13
C ILE A 46 -1.36 11.67 -21.57
N ASP A 47 -2.48 11.01 -21.36
CA ASP A 47 -3.65 11.56 -20.68
C ASP A 47 -4.24 10.47 -19.79
N PHE A 48 -3.77 10.39 -18.55
CA PHE A 48 -4.28 9.42 -17.60
C PHE A 48 -4.52 10.05 -16.25
N SER A 49 -5.40 9.43 -15.49
CA SER A 49 -5.65 9.75 -14.09
C SER A 49 -5.55 8.50 -13.23
N ARG A 50 -5.17 8.72 -11.97
CA ARG A 50 -5.04 7.70 -10.93
C ARG A 50 -5.76 8.15 -9.68
N ILE A 51 -6.61 7.29 -9.16
CA ILE A 51 -7.23 7.46 -7.84
C ILE A 51 -6.71 6.33 -6.96
N THR A 52 -6.15 6.67 -5.79
CA THR A 52 -5.67 5.69 -4.82
C THR A 52 -6.33 5.95 -3.47
N LEU A 53 -6.96 4.93 -2.92
CA LEU A 53 -7.59 4.93 -1.61
C LEU A 53 -6.82 3.98 -0.71
N THR A 54 -6.30 4.49 0.41
CA THR A 54 -5.57 3.69 1.41
C THR A 54 -6.26 3.82 2.75
N ASN A 55 -6.54 2.69 3.40
CA ASN A 55 -7.03 2.64 4.77
C ASN A 55 -6.15 1.70 5.59
N VAL A 56 -5.72 2.14 6.76
CA VAL A 56 -4.92 1.33 7.68
C VAL A 56 -5.48 1.47 9.08
N TYR A 57 -5.70 0.35 9.76
CA TYR A 57 -6.17 0.30 11.15
C TYR A 57 -5.15 -0.42 12.02
N TYR A 58 -5.02 0.08 13.25
CA TYR A 58 -4.21 -0.52 14.29
C TYR A 58 -5.05 -0.70 15.54
N ILE A 59 -5.21 -1.94 15.98
CA ILE A 59 -6.07 -2.32 17.09
C ILE A 59 -5.24 -3.07 18.13
N PRO A 60 -5.03 -2.49 19.33
CA PRO A 60 -4.37 -3.19 20.42
C PRO A 60 -5.30 -4.30 20.96
N LEU A 61 -4.81 -5.51 21.03
CA LEU A 61 -5.51 -6.67 21.58
C LEU A 61 -4.88 -7.07 22.92
N GLY A 62 -4.93 -6.13 23.88
CA GLY A 62 -4.25 -6.25 25.18
C GLY A 62 -2.86 -5.61 25.18
N SER A 63 -2.01 -6.01 26.14
CA SER A 63 -0.71 -5.36 26.37
C SER A 63 0.36 -5.72 25.34
N ARG A 64 0.33 -6.93 24.80
CA ARG A 64 1.40 -7.46 23.94
C ARG A 64 0.96 -7.77 22.52
N TRP A 65 -0.35 -7.86 22.26
CA TRP A 65 -0.89 -8.17 20.95
C TRP A 65 -1.34 -6.90 20.24
N ASN A 66 -1.08 -6.85 18.95
CA ASN A 66 -1.58 -5.80 18.07
C ASN A 66 -2.05 -6.41 16.75
N PHE A 67 -3.22 -6.02 16.31
CA PHE A 67 -3.73 -6.33 14.98
C PHE A 67 -3.62 -5.10 14.09
N SER A 68 -3.06 -5.27 12.91
CA SER A 68 -3.07 -4.23 11.88
C SER A 68 -3.73 -4.74 10.60
N HIS A 69 -4.47 -3.87 9.95
CA HIS A 69 -5.12 -4.17 8.69
C HIS A 69 -4.95 -3.00 7.74
N ARG A 70 -4.44 -3.26 6.54
CA ARG A 70 -4.31 -2.28 5.46
C ARG A 70 -5.11 -2.73 4.26
N THR A 71 -5.83 -1.78 3.65
CA THR A 71 -6.55 -1.98 2.39
C THR A 71 -6.16 -0.87 1.43
N VAL A 72 -5.86 -1.23 0.21
CA VAL A 72 -5.57 -0.28 -0.87
C VAL A 72 -6.40 -0.63 -2.09
N LEU A 73 -7.08 0.37 -2.63
CA LEU A 73 -7.77 0.31 -3.92
C LEU A 73 -7.20 1.39 -4.82
N GLU A 74 -6.79 1.02 -6.01
CA GLU A 74 -6.35 1.97 -7.02
C GLU A 74 -7.09 1.75 -8.33
N VAL A 75 -7.42 2.87 -8.97
CA VAL A 75 -8.07 2.90 -10.28
C VAL A 75 -7.28 3.82 -11.20
N LEU A 76 -6.86 3.27 -12.33
CA LEU A 76 -6.23 3.99 -13.44
C LEU A 76 -7.26 4.19 -14.55
N ARG A 77 -7.22 5.34 -15.21
CA ARG A 77 -8.11 5.66 -16.34
C ARG A 77 -7.39 6.49 -17.38
N GLY A 78 -7.79 6.31 -18.65
CA GLY A 78 -7.25 7.03 -19.80
C GLY A 78 -6.12 6.29 -20.51
N SER A 79 -5.24 7.00 -21.19
CA SER A 79 -4.07 6.42 -21.88
C SER A 79 -2.94 6.20 -20.90
N VAL A 80 -3.02 5.10 -20.14
CA VAL A 80 -2.08 4.78 -19.06
C VAL A 80 -0.76 4.27 -19.62
N PRO A 81 0.37 4.97 -19.40
CA PRO A 81 1.66 4.49 -19.86
C PRO A 81 2.16 3.32 -19.00
N LEU A 82 2.96 2.43 -19.61
CA LEU A 82 3.45 1.21 -18.95
C LEU A 82 4.16 1.47 -17.62
N TYR A 83 4.89 2.57 -17.50
CA TYR A 83 5.59 2.89 -16.24
C TYR A 83 4.61 3.15 -15.08
N ALA A 84 3.41 3.65 -15.37
CA ALA A 84 2.41 3.94 -14.34
C ALA A 84 1.86 2.67 -13.67
N TYR A 85 1.92 1.53 -14.35
CA TYR A 85 1.59 0.23 -13.76
C TYR A 85 2.66 -0.30 -12.80
N GLY A 86 3.89 0.22 -12.89
CA GLY A 86 5.00 -0.19 -12.03
C GLY A 86 4.85 0.20 -10.58
N GLU A 87 3.98 1.16 -10.26
CA GLU A 87 3.76 1.65 -8.90
C GLU A 87 2.27 1.82 -8.62
N ILE A 88 1.88 1.56 -7.38
CA ILE A 88 0.59 1.95 -6.80
C ILE A 88 0.79 3.32 -6.15
N GLY A 89 -0.09 4.26 -6.47
CA GLY A 89 0.03 5.67 -6.07
C GLY A 89 -0.19 5.91 -4.57
N GLY A 90 -0.38 7.17 -4.24
CA GLY A 90 -0.49 7.66 -2.88
C GLY A 90 0.80 8.25 -2.35
N SER A 91 0.79 8.77 -1.12
CA SER A 91 1.96 9.37 -0.45
C SER A 91 3.07 8.34 -0.17
N ARG A 92 2.68 7.10 0.06
CA ARG A 92 3.58 5.95 0.23
C ARG A 92 3.44 5.00 -0.93
N ARG A 93 4.17 5.27 -2.00
CA ARG A 93 4.14 4.44 -3.22
C ARG A 93 4.59 3.02 -2.96
N VAL A 94 3.88 2.07 -3.56
CA VAL A 94 4.17 0.63 -3.48
C VAL A 94 4.53 0.13 -4.88
N LYS A 95 5.54 -0.73 -4.99
CA LYS A 95 5.97 -1.33 -6.26
C LYS A 95 4.95 -2.35 -6.75
N GLY A 96 3.93 -1.90 -7.46
CA GLY A 96 2.91 -2.72 -8.10
C GLY A 96 2.17 -3.69 -7.18
N LEU A 97 1.36 -4.58 -7.73
CA LEU A 97 0.71 -5.66 -6.99
C LEU A 97 1.54 -6.94 -7.08
N GLY A 98 1.94 -7.45 -5.93
CA GLY A 98 2.93 -8.51 -5.71
C GLY A 98 4.16 -7.99 -4.98
N GLY A 99 4.87 -8.87 -4.27
CA GLY A 99 6.04 -8.54 -3.48
C GLY A 99 5.73 -8.03 -2.06
N ASN A 100 6.79 -7.71 -1.33
CA ASN A 100 6.72 -7.40 0.12
C ASN A 100 5.86 -6.17 0.46
N GLY A 101 5.65 -5.27 -0.50
CA GLY A 101 4.86 -4.05 -0.30
C GLY A 101 3.35 -4.25 -0.39
N SER A 102 2.88 -5.32 -1.02
CA SER A 102 1.45 -5.56 -1.28
C SER A 102 1.02 -7.01 -1.03
N LEU A 103 1.39 -7.97 -1.89
CA LEU A 103 1.09 -9.39 -1.74
C LEU A 103 2.39 -10.17 -1.50
N ARG A 104 2.73 -10.44 -0.26
CA ARG A 104 3.90 -11.23 0.11
C ARG A 104 3.77 -12.66 -0.42
N GLY A 105 4.87 -13.28 -0.82
CA GLY A 105 4.87 -14.62 -1.42
C GLY A 105 4.66 -14.67 -2.93
N PHE A 106 4.37 -13.53 -3.55
CA PHE A 106 4.35 -13.37 -5.01
C PHE A 106 5.51 -12.48 -5.46
N ASP A 107 5.93 -12.63 -6.71
CA ASP A 107 6.94 -11.76 -7.31
C ASP A 107 6.45 -10.31 -7.36
N THR A 108 7.39 -9.37 -7.25
CA THR A 108 7.08 -7.94 -7.35
C THR A 108 6.46 -7.63 -8.70
N GLN A 109 5.36 -6.86 -8.71
CA GLN A 109 4.61 -6.47 -9.92
C GLN A 109 4.05 -7.67 -10.71
N ARG A 110 3.75 -8.77 -10.02
CA ARG A 110 3.22 -9.98 -10.64
C ARG A 110 1.87 -9.77 -11.33
N PHE A 111 1.04 -8.90 -10.77
CA PHE A 111 -0.31 -8.65 -11.25
C PHE A 111 -0.44 -7.19 -11.68
N THR A 112 -0.95 -6.97 -12.90
CA THR A 112 -1.03 -5.63 -13.49
C THR A 112 -2.33 -5.50 -14.26
N ASP A 113 -3.11 -4.48 -13.93
CA ASP A 113 -4.31 -4.06 -14.65
C ASP A 113 -4.74 -2.66 -14.16
N ASP A 114 -5.83 -2.12 -14.71
CA ASP A 114 -6.30 -0.76 -14.45
C ASP A 114 -6.90 -0.57 -13.06
N VAL A 115 -7.58 -1.60 -12.53
CA VAL A 115 -8.12 -1.61 -11.17
C VAL A 115 -7.31 -2.59 -10.33
N ARG A 116 -6.74 -2.11 -9.23
CA ARG A 116 -5.87 -2.88 -8.35
C ARG A 116 -6.35 -2.80 -6.91
N PHE A 117 -6.49 -3.94 -6.27
CA PHE A 117 -6.89 -4.05 -4.88
C PHE A 117 -5.98 -5.00 -4.13
N PHE A 118 -5.60 -4.61 -2.91
CA PHE A 118 -5.01 -5.54 -1.97
C PHE A 118 -5.37 -5.21 -0.52
N SER A 119 -5.30 -6.22 0.30
CA SER A 119 -5.56 -6.18 1.73
C SER A 119 -4.49 -6.97 2.45
N ASN A 120 -3.94 -6.41 3.51
CA ASN A 120 -2.96 -7.06 4.38
C ASN A 120 -3.50 -7.07 5.81
N ALA A 121 -3.58 -8.23 6.41
CA ALA A 121 -3.89 -8.40 7.82
C ALA A 121 -2.65 -8.94 8.53
N GLU A 122 -2.27 -8.34 9.66
CA GLU A 122 -1.14 -8.78 10.47
C GLU A 122 -1.54 -8.87 11.94
N LEU A 123 -1.23 -9.99 12.55
CA LEU A 123 -1.28 -10.16 14.00
C LEU A 123 0.16 -10.15 14.54
N ARG A 124 0.46 -9.20 15.40
CA ARG A 124 1.79 -8.96 15.96
C ARG A 124 1.79 -9.26 17.45
N TYR A 125 2.85 -9.88 17.93
CA TYR A 125 3.06 -10.18 19.34
C TYR A 125 4.42 -9.66 19.79
N GLN A 126 4.43 -8.82 20.81
CA GLN A 126 5.64 -8.32 21.45
C GLN A 126 6.26 -9.43 22.31
N ILE A 127 7.37 -9.99 21.84
CA ILE A 127 8.09 -11.09 22.52
C ILE A 127 8.91 -10.53 23.66
N TYR A 128 9.75 -9.54 23.36
CA TYR A 128 10.71 -8.99 24.30
C TYR A 128 10.98 -7.52 23.98
N GLU A 129 11.18 -6.71 25.01
CA GLU A 129 11.52 -5.29 24.94
C GLU A 129 12.70 -5.03 25.85
N MET A 130 13.69 -4.28 25.37
CA MET A 130 14.83 -3.86 26.17
C MET A 130 15.23 -2.44 25.83
N ARG A 131 15.79 -1.75 26.82
CA ARG A 131 16.45 -0.45 26.63
C ARG A 131 17.94 -0.61 26.87
N LEU A 132 18.72 -0.28 25.84
CA LEU A 132 20.18 -0.35 25.89
C LEU A 132 20.76 1.00 25.43
N PHE A 133 21.53 1.68 26.29
CA PHE A 133 22.18 2.96 25.98
C PHE A 133 21.27 4.03 25.37
N ARG A 134 20.06 4.22 25.90
CA ARG A 134 18.98 5.11 25.40
C ARG A 134 18.27 4.62 24.14
N GLN A 135 18.63 3.49 23.60
CA GLN A 135 17.97 2.87 22.46
C GLN A 135 16.89 1.91 22.93
N HIS A 136 15.77 1.92 22.22
CA HIS A 136 14.66 1.00 22.46
C HIS A 136 14.70 -0.11 21.40
N ILE A 137 14.82 -1.34 21.86
CA ILE A 137 14.85 -2.52 20.98
C ILE A 137 13.66 -3.39 21.33
N GLU A 138 12.80 -3.65 20.36
CA GLU A 138 11.65 -4.51 20.53
C GLU A 138 11.68 -5.67 19.53
N TRP A 139 11.49 -6.88 20.06
CA TRP A 139 11.33 -8.10 19.27
C TRP A 139 9.87 -8.44 19.13
N GLN A 140 9.40 -8.58 17.90
CA GLN A 140 8.03 -8.93 17.60
C GLN A 140 7.95 -10.21 16.75
N GLY A 141 7.10 -11.15 17.17
CA GLY A 141 6.60 -12.19 16.28
C GLY A 141 5.42 -11.65 15.48
N MET A 142 5.26 -12.09 14.24
CA MET A 142 4.11 -11.72 13.44
C MET A 142 3.60 -12.90 12.61
N ALA A 143 2.27 -12.96 12.45
CA ALA A 143 1.59 -13.75 11.45
C ALA A 143 0.85 -12.81 10.51
N PHE A 144 0.76 -13.16 9.23
CA PHE A 144 0.09 -12.33 8.25
C PHE A 144 -0.74 -13.14 7.27
N PHE A 145 -1.74 -12.46 6.73
CA PHE A 145 -2.50 -12.90 5.57
C PHE A 145 -2.68 -11.72 4.61
N ASP A 146 -2.31 -11.94 3.36
CA ASP A 146 -2.46 -10.94 2.29
C ASP A 146 -3.42 -11.49 1.23
N GLY A 147 -4.28 -10.61 0.72
CA GLY A 147 -5.19 -10.92 -0.37
C GLY A 147 -5.22 -9.77 -1.38
N GLY A 148 -5.35 -10.08 -2.65
CA GLY A 148 -5.43 -9.05 -3.67
C GLY A 148 -5.76 -9.57 -5.05
N ARG A 149 -6.17 -8.65 -5.93
CA ARG A 149 -6.51 -8.93 -7.31
C ARG A 149 -6.44 -7.67 -8.15
N VAL A 150 -6.38 -7.86 -9.46
CA VAL A 150 -6.51 -6.82 -10.49
C VAL A 150 -7.71 -7.10 -11.39
N TRP A 151 -8.28 -6.04 -11.97
CA TRP A 151 -9.37 -6.11 -12.95
C TRP A 151 -9.16 -5.04 -14.02
N ALA A 152 -9.66 -5.32 -15.23
CA ALA A 152 -9.61 -4.36 -16.32
C ALA A 152 -10.59 -3.18 -16.14
N ASP A 153 -11.68 -3.35 -15.38
CA ASP A 153 -12.64 -2.28 -15.10
C ASP A 153 -13.29 -2.46 -13.72
N LEU A 154 -13.85 -1.36 -13.19
CA LEU A 154 -14.59 -1.31 -11.93
C LEU A 154 -15.81 -2.24 -11.91
N GLU A 155 -16.47 -2.41 -13.06
CA GLU A 155 -17.64 -3.29 -13.19
C GLU A 155 -17.32 -4.77 -12.97
N GLN A 156 -16.04 -5.14 -13.12
CA GLN A 156 -15.57 -6.52 -12.94
C GLN A 156 -15.14 -6.84 -11.50
N ILE A 157 -15.21 -5.88 -10.58
CA ILE A 157 -14.82 -6.08 -9.19
C ILE A 157 -15.65 -7.22 -8.58
N GLY A 158 -14.96 -8.22 -8.07
CA GLY A 158 -15.57 -9.37 -7.43
C GLY A 158 -14.56 -10.19 -6.64
N LEU A 159 -15.06 -11.05 -5.75
CA LEU A 159 -14.22 -11.89 -4.89
C LEU A 159 -13.68 -13.14 -5.59
N SER A 160 -14.26 -13.52 -6.73
CA SER A 160 -13.80 -14.71 -7.48
C SER A 160 -12.40 -14.47 -8.04
N GLY A 161 -11.48 -15.41 -7.86
CA GLY A 161 -10.11 -15.34 -8.37
C GLY A 161 -9.18 -14.40 -7.58
N MET A 162 -9.50 -14.08 -6.35
CA MET A 162 -8.57 -13.42 -5.43
C MET A 162 -7.33 -14.29 -5.21
N HIS A 163 -6.16 -13.66 -5.27
CA HIS A 163 -4.90 -14.27 -4.89
C HIS A 163 -4.66 -14.05 -3.41
N GLY A 164 -4.24 -15.09 -2.70
CA GLY A 164 -3.98 -15.03 -1.27
C GLY A 164 -2.63 -15.62 -0.90
N SER A 165 -2.02 -15.10 0.15
CA SER A 165 -0.81 -15.63 0.75
C SER A 165 -0.83 -15.44 2.26
N GLY A 166 -0.14 -16.30 2.98
CA GLY A 166 -0.03 -16.21 4.43
C GLY A 166 1.33 -16.68 4.89
N GLY A 167 1.77 -16.17 6.03
CA GLY A 167 3.05 -16.53 6.60
C GLY A 167 3.28 -15.92 7.96
N GLY A 168 4.50 -16.09 8.46
CA GLY A 168 4.92 -15.55 9.75
C GLY A 168 6.39 -15.18 9.73
N GLY A 169 6.80 -14.40 10.73
CA GLY A 169 8.17 -13.95 10.84
C GLY A 169 8.47 -13.31 12.19
N VAL A 170 9.71 -12.93 12.35
CA VAL A 170 10.20 -12.14 13.50
C VAL A 170 10.70 -10.80 12.97
N ARG A 171 10.38 -9.74 13.69
CA ARG A 171 10.81 -8.38 13.39
C ARG A 171 11.56 -7.84 14.61
N ILE A 172 12.62 -7.12 14.34
CA ILE A 172 13.35 -6.35 15.36
C ILE A 172 13.12 -4.88 15.01
N LEU A 173 12.52 -4.16 15.93
CA LEU A 173 12.37 -2.72 15.88
C LEU A 173 13.49 -2.09 16.69
N TRP A 174 14.19 -1.17 16.09
CA TRP A 174 15.30 -0.47 16.73
C TRP A 174 15.07 1.02 16.55
N ASP A 175 14.78 1.68 17.65
CA ASP A 175 14.65 3.14 17.73
C ASP A 175 15.95 3.69 18.36
N ALA A 176 16.64 4.55 17.59
CA ALA A 176 17.93 5.13 17.94
C ALA A 176 17.79 6.61 18.32
#